data_39943fa29f7de19d5d40be9feaed89f8
#
_entry.id   39943fa29f7de19d5d40be9feaed89f8
#
_cell.length_a   1.000
_cell.length_b   1.000
_cell.length_c   1.000
_cell.angle_alpha   90.00
_cell.angle_beta   90.00
_cell.angle_gamma   90.00
#
_symmetry.space_group_name_H-M   'P 1'
#
loop_
_entity.id
_entity.type
_entity.pdbx_description
1 polymer ?
#
loop_
_entity_poly.entity_id
_entity_poly.type
_entity_poly.pdbx_seq_one_letter_code
_entity_poly.pdbx_strand_id
1 'polypeptide(L)'
;MTDPDRAATGRRISSLRRQRGMSQRELAAAMGRSESWVSQIERGVQPLERLPVRQALADVLGVAQHDIWPGSAVASQPEEQPKSNDLDGVRVVLSGHPALGSLFNQTRPEAAPAIAGFRAQVDEVWQLAHASSYAELSERLSILLPEIEMAVRRAPAGNQAELHALRARIYQAAAASFARQDESDAAWVAADRALQAAELAGQPLEVVAGLFRMAHAFIRQRRTDQAAHAASSAVAVLSPRCEAPDSPPEELSLLGAMHLVLSVINAQDSNRAATHEHIEEARKIAKRLGGDRNDFDTEFGPTNVELHAVSTAVDLGDAGFALDLAAKIDASALSMERQSRFLVDVARAHAQRRHVGEAVSALVKAEELTPEHIRAHHLVREVVHELVQLSGNRIPEQLAGLAERTGVL
;
A
#
# COMPACT_ATOMS: atom_id res chain seq x y z
N MET A 1 6.05 -26.18 -16.35
CA MET A 1 6.76 -27.30 -15.66
C MET A 1 6.29 -28.61 -16.28
N THR A 2 7.20 -29.39 -16.82
CA THR A 2 6.92 -30.69 -17.44
C THR A 2 6.55 -31.75 -16.39
N ASP A 3 5.84 -32.83 -16.78
CA ASP A 3 5.40 -33.90 -15.83
C ASP A 3 6.56 -34.48 -14.95
N PRO A 4 7.79 -34.71 -15.47
CA PRO A 4 8.92 -35.17 -14.67
C PRO A 4 9.39 -34.17 -13.62
N ASP A 5 9.24 -32.85 -13.85
CA ASP A 5 9.62 -31.82 -12.88
C ASP A 5 8.65 -31.78 -11.69
N ARG A 6 7.37 -32.03 -11.92
CA ARG A 6 6.35 -32.09 -10.86
C ARG A 6 6.59 -33.25 -9.91
N ALA A 7 6.92 -34.40 -10.44
CA ALA A 7 7.23 -35.59 -9.65
C ALA A 7 8.53 -35.41 -8.84
N ALA A 8 9.54 -34.71 -9.39
CA ALA A 8 10.78 -34.40 -8.68
C ALA A 8 10.52 -33.44 -7.51
N THR A 9 9.74 -32.39 -7.75
CA THR A 9 9.32 -31.44 -6.71
C THR A 9 8.51 -32.12 -5.59
N GLY A 10 7.57 -33.00 -5.95
CA GLY A 10 6.79 -33.75 -4.97
C GLY A 10 7.65 -34.64 -4.07
N ARG A 11 8.61 -35.36 -4.66
CA ARG A 11 9.59 -36.17 -3.88
C ARG A 11 10.41 -35.31 -2.93
N ARG A 12 10.81 -34.11 -3.36
CA ARG A 12 11.58 -33.17 -2.54
C ARG A 12 10.78 -32.66 -1.35
N ILE A 13 9.52 -32.28 -1.56
CA ILE A 13 8.59 -31.89 -0.50
C ILE A 13 8.43 -33.03 0.52
N SER A 14 8.24 -34.25 0.05
CA SER A 14 8.13 -35.45 0.93
C SER A 14 9.39 -35.67 1.73
N SER A 15 10.57 -35.50 1.13
CA SER A 15 11.87 -35.61 1.81
C SER A 15 12.02 -34.57 2.93
N LEU A 16 11.77 -33.30 2.62
CA LEU A 16 11.88 -32.18 3.56
C LEU A 16 10.91 -32.33 4.74
N ARG A 17 9.65 -32.72 4.46
CA ARG A 17 8.67 -33.03 5.51
C ARG A 17 9.17 -34.12 6.46
N ARG A 18 9.70 -35.23 5.92
CA ARG A 18 10.25 -36.35 6.73
C ARG A 18 11.46 -35.94 7.53
N GLN A 19 12.34 -35.12 6.97
CA GLN A 19 13.52 -34.60 7.70
C GLN A 19 13.09 -33.76 8.91
N ARG A 20 11.92 -33.09 8.85
CA ARG A 20 11.31 -32.38 9.98
C ARG A 20 10.50 -33.26 10.91
N GLY A 21 10.42 -34.56 10.67
CA GLY A 21 9.66 -35.50 11.49
C GLY A 21 8.15 -35.36 11.35
N MET A 22 7.64 -34.60 10.35
CA MET A 22 6.22 -34.35 10.18
C MET A 22 5.54 -35.49 9.42
N SER A 23 4.33 -35.89 9.85
CA SER A 23 3.39 -36.70 9.08
C SER A 23 2.71 -35.86 7.96
N GLN A 24 2.10 -36.53 6.97
CA GLN A 24 1.30 -35.81 5.95
C GLN A 24 0.11 -35.07 6.60
N ARG A 25 -0.46 -35.61 7.65
CA ARG A 25 -1.56 -35.02 8.42
C ARG A 25 -1.12 -33.73 9.13
N GLU A 26 0.06 -33.72 9.74
CA GLU A 26 0.59 -32.53 10.41
C GLU A 26 0.94 -31.43 9.41
N LEU A 27 1.56 -31.77 8.28
CA LEU A 27 1.78 -30.80 7.21
C LEU A 27 0.47 -30.24 6.64
N ALA A 28 -0.54 -31.10 6.46
CA ALA A 28 -1.86 -30.67 6.00
C ALA A 28 -2.52 -29.71 7.00
N ALA A 29 -2.46 -29.99 8.30
CA ALA A 29 -2.97 -29.13 9.35
C ALA A 29 -2.26 -27.77 9.36
N ALA A 30 -0.92 -27.76 9.28
CA ALA A 30 -0.12 -26.52 9.24
C ALA A 30 -0.41 -25.66 7.99
N MET A 31 -0.78 -26.30 6.88
CA MET A 31 -1.13 -25.63 5.62
C MET A 31 -2.63 -25.26 5.52
N GLY A 32 -3.47 -25.61 6.50
CA GLY A 32 -4.92 -25.45 6.41
C GLY A 32 -5.54 -26.26 5.25
N ARG A 33 -4.99 -27.45 4.93
CA ARG A 33 -5.39 -28.31 3.81
C ARG A 33 -5.74 -29.73 4.26
N SER A 34 -6.25 -30.54 3.33
CA SER A 34 -6.52 -31.95 3.59
C SER A 34 -5.25 -32.81 3.44
N GLU A 35 -5.19 -33.94 4.16
CA GLU A 35 -4.11 -34.93 3.99
C GLU A 35 -4.03 -35.47 2.55
N SER A 36 -5.18 -35.63 1.91
CA SER A 36 -5.26 -36.01 0.48
C SER A 36 -4.57 -34.97 -0.42
N TRP A 37 -4.70 -33.67 -0.13
CA TRP A 37 -4.01 -32.62 -0.86
C TRP A 37 -2.48 -32.75 -0.73
N VAL A 38 -1.96 -32.97 0.50
CA VAL A 38 -0.52 -33.19 0.71
C VAL A 38 -0.05 -34.44 -0.04
N SER A 39 -0.81 -35.54 0.02
CA SER A 39 -0.49 -36.76 -0.73
C SER A 39 -0.43 -36.52 -2.25
N GLN A 40 -1.32 -35.71 -2.79
CA GLN A 40 -1.35 -35.38 -4.23
C GLN A 40 -0.18 -34.52 -4.66
N ILE A 41 0.23 -33.52 -3.87
CA ILE A 41 1.41 -32.70 -4.20
C ILE A 41 2.71 -33.51 -4.07
N GLU A 42 2.85 -34.38 -3.06
CA GLU A 42 4.02 -35.22 -2.89
C GLU A 42 4.19 -36.24 -4.02
N ARG A 43 3.07 -36.68 -4.61
CA ARG A 43 3.07 -37.55 -5.82
C ARG A 43 3.24 -36.78 -7.12
N GLY A 44 3.22 -35.43 -7.10
CA GLY A 44 3.31 -34.61 -8.29
C GLY A 44 2.03 -34.60 -9.15
N VAL A 45 0.91 -35.09 -8.62
CA VAL A 45 -0.38 -35.12 -9.32
C VAL A 45 -1.02 -33.75 -9.34
N GLN A 46 -0.95 -33.01 -8.23
CA GLN A 46 -1.50 -31.67 -8.16
C GLN A 46 -0.38 -30.64 -8.30
N PRO A 47 -0.49 -29.70 -9.25
CA PRO A 47 0.52 -28.64 -9.41
C PRO A 47 0.42 -27.61 -8.30
N LEU A 48 1.57 -27.14 -7.84
CA LEU A 48 1.71 -26.01 -6.90
C LEU A 48 2.04 -24.73 -7.72
N GLU A 49 1.04 -24.15 -8.35
CA GLU A 49 1.24 -23.00 -9.26
C GLU A 49 1.13 -21.66 -8.54
N ARG A 50 0.44 -21.61 -7.39
CA ARG A 50 0.19 -20.35 -6.67
C ARG A 50 1.37 -19.99 -5.77
N LEU A 51 1.99 -18.84 -6.02
CA LEU A 51 3.15 -18.34 -5.27
C LEU A 51 2.90 -18.26 -3.75
N PRO A 52 1.74 -17.77 -3.25
CA PRO A 52 1.46 -17.74 -1.81
C PRO A 52 1.44 -19.14 -1.17
N VAL A 53 0.95 -20.15 -1.91
CA VAL A 53 0.93 -21.54 -1.42
C VAL A 53 2.33 -22.13 -1.38
N ARG A 54 3.19 -21.78 -2.36
CA ARG A 54 4.61 -22.16 -2.37
C ARG A 54 5.35 -21.54 -1.20
N GLN A 55 5.13 -20.25 -0.95
CA GLN A 55 5.75 -19.55 0.17
C GLN A 55 5.33 -20.17 1.49
N ALA A 56 4.04 -20.34 1.74
CA ALA A 56 3.54 -20.95 2.96
C ALA A 56 4.09 -22.37 3.17
N LEU A 57 4.24 -23.15 2.10
CA LEU A 57 4.83 -24.49 2.17
C LEU A 57 6.33 -24.46 2.53
N ALA A 58 7.08 -23.52 1.94
CA ALA A 58 8.49 -23.32 2.25
C ALA A 58 8.67 -22.86 3.71
N ASP A 59 7.83 -21.95 4.20
CA ASP A 59 7.84 -21.45 5.58
C ASP A 59 7.54 -22.58 6.59
N VAL A 60 6.50 -23.38 6.34
CA VAL A 60 6.14 -24.53 7.19
C VAL A 60 7.25 -25.58 7.20
N LEU A 61 7.87 -25.83 6.05
CA LEU A 61 9.00 -26.72 5.93
C LEU A 61 10.32 -26.09 6.38
N GLY A 62 10.38 -24.77 6.68
CA GLY A 62 11.52 -23.99 7.13
C GLY A 62 12.70 -24.07 6.20
N VAL A 63 12.46 -24.00 4.93
CA VAL A 63 13.46 -24.02 3.85
C VAL A 63 13.20 -22.87 2.89
N ALA A 64 14.21 -22.49 2.13
CA ALA A 64 14.00 -21.50 1.09
C ALA A 64 13.24 -22.11 -0.11
N GLN A 65 12.48 -21.29 -0.84
CA GLN A 65 11.72 -21.78 -2.00
C GLN A 65 12.61 -22.50 -3.03
N HIS A 66 13.83 -22.04 -3.24
CA HIS A 66 14.76 -22.65 -4.20
C HIS A 66 15.18 -24.07 -3.79
N ASP A 67 15.10 -24.42 -2.50
CA ASP A 67 15.37 -25.78 -2.04
C ASP A 67 14.28 -26.77 -2.48
N ILE A 68 13.05 -26.28 -2.68
CA ILE A 68 11.94 -27.08 -3.17
C ILE A 68 11.85 -27.05 -4.69
N TRP A 69 12.11 -25.88 -5.31
CA TRP A 69 12.01 -25.62 -6.75
C TRP A 69 13.34 -25.13 -7.33
N PRO A 70 14.30 -26.01 -7.68
CA PRO A 70 15.63 -25.61 -8.15
C PRO A 70 15.65 -24.82 -9.47
N GLY A 71 14.55 -24.75 -10.20
CA GLY A 71 14.41 -23.95 -11.41
C GLY A 71 13.73 -22.59 -11.16
N SER A 72 13.34 -22.29 -9.94
CA SER A 72 12.92 -20.95 -9.50
C SER A 72 14.07 -20.15 -8.90
N ALA A 73 15.31 -20.59 -9.10
CA ALA A 73 16.51 -19.84 -8.74
C ALA A 73 16.74 -18.69 -9.73
N VAL A 74 15.76 -17.82 -9.85
CA VAL A 74 15.94 -16.40 -10.18
C VAL A 74 15.09 -15.63 -9.20
N ALA A 75 15.46 -15.67 -7.97
CA ALA A 75 15.35 -14.60 -7.02
C ALA A 75 16.46 -14.85 -6.02
N SER A 76 17.69 -14.76 -6.53
CA SER A 76 18.67 -13.79 -6.13
C SER A 76 18.43 -13.29 -4.72
N GLN A 77 19.42 -13.45 -3.91
CA GLN A 77 19.80 -12.36 -3.03
C GLN A 77 19.39 -11.03 -3.70
N PRO A 78 18.82 -10.08 -2.99
CA PRO A 78 18.77 -8.73 -3.51
C PRO A 78 20.25 -8.34 -3.74
N GLU A 79 20.75 -8.47 -4.96
CA GLU A 79 21.65 -7.45 -5.44
C GLU A 79 20.88 -6.17 -5.20
N GLU A 80 21.41 -5.31 -4.34
CA GLU A 80 21.02 -3.93 -4.24
C GLU A 80 21.21 -3.30 -5.62
N GLN A 81 20.26 -3.57 -6.52
CA GLN A 81 19.99 -2.60 -7.56
C GLN A 81 19.67 -1.32 -6.80
N PRO A 82 20.30 -0.19 -7.13
CA PRO A 82 19.93 1.05 -6.51
C PRO A 82 18.42 1.15 -6.67
N LYS A 83 17.69 0.95 -5.58
CA LYS A 83 16.29 1.29 -5.51
C LYS A 83 16.30 2.74 -5.92
N SER A 84 15.64 3.09 -7.01
CA SER A 84 15.31 4.50 -7.29
C SER A 84 14.23 4.94 -6.29
N ASN A 85 14.50 4.68 -5.03
CA ASN A 85 13.72 5.13 -3.92
C ASN A 85 14.36 6.41 -3.44
N ASP A 86 13.86 7.49 -3.98
CA ASP A 86 14.37 8.82 -3.69
C ASP A 86 13.94 9.33 -2.30
N LEU A 87 13.32 8.48 -1.46
CA LEU A 87 12.96 8.82 -0.08
C LEU A 87 14.05 8.52 0.96
N ASP A 88 15.21 8.04 0.56
CA ASP A 88 16.32 7.70 1.47
C ASP A 88 16.77 8.89 2.34
N GLY A 89 16.81 10.10 1.80
CA GLY A 89 17.11 11.31 2.56
C GLY A 89 16.11 11.56 3.70
N VAL A 90 14.84 11.41 3.41
CA VAL A 90 13.75 11.53 4.41
C VAL A 90 13.84 10.42 5.45
N ARG A 91 14.17 9.20 5.04
CA ARG A 91 14.36 8.04 5.93
C ARG A 91 15.49 8.30 6.93
N VAL A 92 16.60 8.87 6.48
CA VAL A 92 17.72 9.26 7.37
C VAL A 92 17.26 10.29 8.39
N VAL A 93 16.53 11.33 7.97
CA VAL A 93 15.98 12.36 8.88
C VAL A 93 15.00 11.74 9.89
N LEU A 94 14.16 10.79 9.47
CA LEU A 94 13.24 10.07 10.36
C LEU A 94 13.97 9.12 11.32
N SER A 95 15.06 8.49 10.90
CA SER A 95 15.81 7.55 11.76
C SER A 95 16.56 8.25 12.90
N GLY A 96 16.89 9.53 12.72
CA GLY A 96 17.55 10.38 13.71
C GLY A 96 16.60 11.27 14.51
N HIS A 97 17.19 12.17 15.27
CA HIS A 97 16.48 13.28 15.89
C HIS A 97 16.61 14.52 14.99
N PRO A 98 15.53 14.97 14.34
CA PRO A 98 15.62 15.98 13.26
C PRO A 98 16.16 17.35 13.74
N ALA A 99 16.18 17.60 15.02
CA ALA A 99 16.66 18.87 15.61
C ALA A 99 17.57 18.67 16.82
N LEU A 100 18.40 17.59 16.84
CA LEU A 100 19.25 17.28 17.98
C LEU A 100 20.20 18.43 18.36
N GLY A 101 20.82 19.05 17.38
CA GLY A 101 21.72 20.21 17.61
C GLY A 101 21.04 21.40 18.30
N SER A 102 19.75 21.62 18.05
CA SER A 102 18.98 22.70 18.68
C SER A 102 18.69 22.47 20.16
N LEU A 103 18.74 21.21 20.63
CA LEU A 103 18.55 20.87 22.05
C LEU A 103 19.78 21.28 22.89
N PHE A 104 20.96 21.23 22.32
CA PHE A 104 22.21 21.54 23.00
C PHE A 104 22.65 23.00 22.80
N ASN A 105 22.28 23.60 21.68
CA ASN A 105 22.63 24.97 21.35
C ASN A 105 21.45 25.89 21.71
N GLN A 106 21.46 26.44 22.93
CA GLN A 106 20.49 27.47 23.38
C GLN A 106 20.77 28.83 22.73
N THR A 107 21.10 28.86 21.45
CA THR A 107 21.24 30.13 20.72
C THR A 107 19.88 30.79 20.59
N ARG A 108 19.86 32.09 20.89
CA ARG A 108 18.72 33.01 20.88
C ARG A 108 17.85 32.78 19.63
N PRO A 109 16.52 32.77 19.72
CA PRO A 109 15.69 32.53 18.56
C PRO A 109 15.94 33.61 17.50
N GLU A 110 16.42 33.21 16.34
CA GLU A 110 16.16 33.93 15.11
C GLU A 110 14.66 34.02 14.92
N ALA A 111 14.18 35.11 14.33
CA ALA A 111 12.74 35.31 14.17
C ALA A 111 12.06 34.04 13.65
N ALA A 112 11.01 33.60 14.36
CA ALA A 112 10.26 32.40 13.97
C ALA A 112 9.83 32.54 12.51
N PRO A 113 10.07 31.55 11.65
CA PRO A 113 9.66 31.61 10.27
C PRO A 113 8.15 31.86 10.20
N ALA A 114 7.72 32.69 9.24
CA ALA A 114 6.32 33.03 9.10
C ALA A 114 5.49 31.75 8.85
N ILE A 115 4.48 31.50 9.68
CA ILE A 115 3.56 30.33 9.59
C ILE A 115 3.00 30.18 8.15
N ALA A 116 2.71 31.30 7.48
CA ALA A 116 2.27 31.30 6.09
C ALA A 116 3.25 30.61 5.12
N GLY A 117 4.58 30.72 5.38
CA GLY A 117 5.59 30.01 4.60
C GLY A 117 5.50 28.49 4.78
N PHE A 118 5.27 28.02 5.99
CA PHE A 118 5.07 26.58 6.23
C PHE A 118 3.80 26.04 5.59
N ARG A 119 2.69 26.80 5.60
CA ARG A 119 1.46 26.38 4.90
C ARG A 119 1.71 26.12 3.43
N ALA A 120 2.35 27.06 2.74
CA ALA A 120 2.66 26.93 1.31
C ALA A 120 3.57 25.72 1.03
N GLN A 121 4.58 25.47 1.88
CA GLN A 121 5.48 24.33 1.74
C GLN A 121 4.76 22.98 2.02
N VAL A 122 3.84 22.94 2.96
CA VAL A 122 3.00 21.75 3.22
C VAL A 122 2.11 21.44 2.02
N ASP A 123 1.50 22.45 1.42
CA ASP A 123 0.66 22.27 0.24
C ASP A 123 1.50 21.81 -0.97
N GLU A 124 2.72 22.34 -1.16
CA GLU A 124 3.68 21.88 -2.17
C GLU A 124 4.06 20.40 -1.96
N VAL A 125 4.38 20.00 -0.73
CA VAL A 125 4.73 18.61 -0.38
C VAL A 125 3.57 17.65 -0.73
N TRP A 126 2.33 18.04 -0.47
CA TRP A 126 1.18 17.23 -0.83
C TRP A 126 0.94 17.17 -2.35
N GLN A 127 1.16 18.26 -3.07
CA GLN A 127 1.12 18.24 -4.54
C GLN A 127 2.15 17.27 -5.12
N LEU A 128 3.40 17.29 -4.63
CA LEU A 128 4.44 16.34 -5.05
C LEU A 128 4.08 14.90 -4.70
N ALA A 129 3.49 14.66 -3.51
CA ALA A 129 3.05 13.34 -3.09
C ALA A 129 1.92 12.78 -3.98
N HIS A 130 0.95 13.62 -4.38
CA HIS A 130 -0.13 13.24 -5.29
C HIS A 130 0.35 13.05 -6.74
N ALA A 131 1.41 13.77 -7.14
CA ALA A 131 2.07 13.58 -8.43
C ALA A 131 3.01 12.37 -8.47
N SER A 132 3.30 11.74 -7.32
CA SER A 132 4.33 10.69 -7.17
C SER A 132 5.73 11.13 -7.58
N SER A 133 6.04 12.43 -7.43
CA SER A 133 7.36 13.03 -7.71
C SER A 133 8.28 12.83 -6.50
N TYR A 134 8.73 11.59 -6.27
CA TYR A 134 9.41 11.22 -5.03
C TYR A 134 10.78 11.85 -4.85
N ALA A 135 11.54 12.09 -5.93
CA ALA A 135 12.84 12.77 -5.88
C ALA A 135 12.71 14.19 -5.30
N GLU A 136 11.83 15.02 -5.88
CA GLU A 136 11.58 16.38 -5.40
C GLU A 136 10.96 16.38 -4.00
N LEU A 137 10.05 15.46 -3.74
CA LEU A 137 9.42 15.28 -2.43
C LEU A 137 10.44 14.95 -1.35
N SER A 138 11.41 14.08 -1.64
CA SER A 138 12.49 13.72 -0.74
C SER A 138 13.36 14.91 -0.39
N GLU A 139 13.73 15.68 -1.38
CA GLU A 139 14.51 16.91 -1.17
C GLU A 139 13.77 17.90 -0.27
N ARG A 140 12.49 18.15 -0.57
CA ARG A 140 11.64 19.05 0.22
C ARG A 140 11.44 18.59 1.65
N LEU A 141 11.05 17.33 1.86
CA LEU A 141 10.82 16.77 3.19
C LEU A 141 12.11 16.73 4.03
N SER A 142 13.26 16.45 3.42
CA SER A 142 14.54 16.41 4.11
C SER A 142 14.94 17.78 4.73
N ILE A 143 14.50 18.87 4.11
CA ILE A 143 14.69 20.24 4.60
C ILE A 143 13.56 20.62 5.58
N LEU A 144 12.32 20.39 5.18
CA LEU A 144 11.14 20.88 5.90
C LEU A 144 10.93 20.19 7.26
N LEU A 145 11.24 18.89 7.39
CA LEU A 145 11.09 18.18 8.65
C LEU A 145 11.97 18.75 9.78
N PRO A 146 13.28 18.98 9.61
CA PRO A 146 14.08 19.65 10.62
C PRO A 146 13.61 21.08 10.93
N GLU A 147 13.18 21.83 9.91
CA GLU A 147 12.73 23.22 10.08
C GLU A 147 11.44 23.30 10.92
N ILE A 148 10.43 22.49 10.62
CA ILE A 148 9.17 22.49 11.40
C ILE A 148 9.42 22.02 12.84
N GLU A 149 10.29 21.05 13.07
CA GLU A 149 10.66 20.59 14.41
C GLU A 149 11.37 21.68 15.22
N MET A 150 12.19 22.49 14.60
CA MET A 150 12.79 23.67 15.26
C MET A 150 11.76 24.76 15.49
N ALA A 151 10.88 25.02 14.52
CA ALA A 151 9.87 26.07 14.62
C ALA A 151 8.91 25.81 15.79
N VAL A 152 8.41 24.58 15.91
CA VAL A 152 7.52 24.17 17.02
C VAL A 152 8.16 24.43 18.39
N ARG A 153 9.46 24.13 18.55
CA ARG A 153 10.17 24.32 19.84
C ARG A 153 10.41 25.75 20.21
N ARG A 154 10.55 26.62 19.22
CA ARG A 154 10.85 28.05 19.40
C ARG A 154 9.60 28.91 19.39
N ALA A 155 8.47 28.36 19.01
CA ALA A 155 7.23 29.10 18.85
C ALA A 155 6.67 29.61 20.18
N PRO A 156 6.15 30.83 20.23
CA PRO A 156 5.34 31.29 21.35
C PRO A 156 4.08 30.45 21.46
N ALA A 157 3.52 30.35 22.68
CA ALA A 157 2.36 29.48 22.98
C ALA A 157 1.18 29.69 22.02
N GLY A 158 0.91 30.91 21.58
CA GLY A 158 -0.18 31.22 20.65
C GLY A 158 -0.03 30.61 19.24
N ASN A 159 1.18 30.22 18.83
CA ASN A 159 1.46 29.66 17.51
C ASN A 159 1.70 28.16 17.54
N GLN A 160 1.83 27.55 18.70
CA GLN A 160 2.21 26.14 18.84
C GLN A 160 1.17 25.20 18.23
N ALA A 161 -0.12 25.42 18.51
CA ALA A 161 -1.18 24.55 17.99
C ALA A 161 -1.18 24.49 16.45
N GLU A 162 -1.03 25.65 15.80
CA GLU A 162 -1.00 25.72 14.36
C GLU A 162 0.26 25.07 13.75
N LEU A 163 1.42 25.29 14.35
CA LEU A 163 2.67 24.63 13.92
C LEU A 163 2.61 23.12 14.14
N HIS A 164 1.99 22.66 15.21
CA HIS A 164 1.75 21.23 15.42
C HIS A 164 0.80 20.64 14.36
N ALA A 165 -0.24 21.37 13.94
CA ALA A 165 -1.11 20.94 12.85
C ALA A 165 -0.35 20.82 11.53
N LEU A 166 0.48 21.81 11.18
CA LEU A 166 1.33 21.75 10.00
C LEU A 166 2.35 20.60 10.07
N ARG A 167 2.96 20.39 11.26
CA ARG A 167 3.86 19.27 11.50
C ARG A 167 3.16 17.93 11.28
N ALA A 168 1.90 17.79 11.76
CA ALA A 168 1.10 16.59 11.52
C ALA A 168 0.93 16.32 10.03
N ARG A 169 0.54 17.33 9.25
CA ARG A 169 0.36 17.22 7.79
C ARG A 169 1.64 16.86 7.05
N ILE A 170 2.80 17.39 7.46
CA ILE A 170 4.11 17.03 6.88
C ILE A 170 4.41 15.54 7.13
N TYR A 171 4.25 15.07 8.37
CA TYR A 171 4.47 13.67 8.69
C TYR A 171 3.45 12.74 8.02
N GLN A 172 2.20 13.17 7.83
CA GLN A 172 1.20 12.43 7.06
C GLN A 172 1.61 12.26 5.60
N ALA A 173 2.16 13.31 4.97
CA ALA A 173 2.65 13.24 3.59
C ALA A 173 3.84 12.27 3.48
N ALA A 174 4.79 12.32 4.43
CA ALA A 174 5.88 11.36 4.51
C ALA A 174 5.36 9.92 4.69
N ALA A 175 4.40 9.70 5.60
CA ALA A 175 3.81 8.37 5.84
C ALA A 175 3.10 7.82 4.59
N ALA A 176 2.33 8.67 3.90
CA ALA A 176 1.65 8.28 2.66
C ALA A 176 2.65 7.89 1.56
N SER A 177 3.74 8.65 1.42
CA SER A 177 4.75 8.43 0.40
C SER A 177 5.57 7.17 0.67
N PHE A 178 5.99 6.93 1.91
CA PHE A 178 6.65 5.69 2.31
C PHE A 178 5.76 4.46 2.11
N ALA A 179 4.47 4.55 2.48
CA ALA A 179 3.52 3.45 2.27
C ALA A 179 3.34 3.11 0.79
N ARG A 180 3.41 4.10 -0.10
CA ARG A 180 3.34 3.90 -1.56
C ARG A 180 4.61 3.28 -2.14
N GLN A 181 5.77 3.51 -1.50
CA GLN A 181 7.06 2.94 -1.87
C GLN A 181 7.37 1.62 -1.15
N ASP A 182 6.39 1.05 -0.45
CA ASP A 182 6.54 -0.19 0.32
C ASP A 182 7.51 -0.12 1.50
N GLU A 183 7.89 1.09 1.93
CA GLU A 183 8.70 1.31 3.12
C GLU A 183 7.84 1.41 4.37
N SER A 184 7.23 0.29 4.71
CA SER A 184 6.20 0.20 5.72
C SER A 184 6.67 0.52 7.15
N ASP A 185 7.93 0.30 7.48
CA ASP A 185 8.54 0.68 8.76
C ASP A 185 8.69 2.21 8.88
N ALA A 186 9.19 2.88 7.85
CA ALA A 186 9.29 4.33 7.81
C ALA A 186 7.88 4.97 7.76
N ALA A 187 6.95 4.39 7.02
CA ALA A 187 5.56 4.82 6.99
C ALA A 187 4.91 4.80 8.37
N TRP A 188 5.14 3.73 9.14
CA TRP A 188 4.61 3.61 10.51
C TRP A 188 5.21 4.67 11.43
N VAL A 189 6.54 4.88 11.41
CA VAL A 189 7.21 5.91 12.23
C VAL A 189 6.67 7.31 11.90
N ALA A 190 6.50 7.62 10.61
CA ALA A 190 5.97 8.91 10.18
C ALA A 190 4.49 9.08 10.62
N ALA A 191 3.66 8.04 10.50
CA ALA A 191 2.26 8.07 10.93
C ALA A 191 2.12 8.26 12.45
N ASP A 192 2.98 7.62 13.26
CA ASP A 192 3.01 7.79 14.71
C ASP A 192 3.35 9.23 15.10
N ARG A 193 4.38 9.82 14.45
CA ARG A 193 4.73 11.24 14.66
C ARG A 193 3.62 12.19 14.22
N ALA A 194 2.92 11.87 13.13
CA ALA A 194 1.77 12.65 12.69
C ALA A 194 0.65 12.66 13.73
N LEU A 195 0.32 11.49 14.29
CA LEU A 195 -0.67 11.33 15.36
C LEU A 195 -0.34 12.18 16.58
N GLN A 196 0.88 12.05 17.09
CA GLN A 196 1.35 12.83 18.23
C GLN A 196 1.30 14.35 17.96
N ALA A 197 1.65 14.77 16.75
CA ALA A 197 1.57 16.16 16.35
C ALA A 197 0.12 16.67 16.30
N ALA A 198 -0.81 15.87 15.77
CA ALA A 198 -2.22 16.19 15.69
C ALA A 198 -2.88 16.31 17.09
N GLU A 199 -2.52 15.44 18.03
CA GLU A 199 -2.95 15.52 19.42
C GLU A 199 -2.48 16.83 20.07
N LEU A 200 -1.21 17.19 19.90
CA LEU A 200 -0.64 18.44 20.42
C LEU A 200 -1.24 19.68 19.75
N ALA A 201 -1.71 19.57 18.53
CA ALA A 201 -2.46 20.63 17.85
C ALA A 201 -3.90 20.79 18.36
N GLY A 202 -4.43 19.81 19.11
CA GLY A 202 -5.84 19.79 19.53
C GLY A 202 -6.80 19.63 18.33
N GLN A 203 -6.39 18.93 17.27
CA GLN A 203 -7.14 18.77 16.01
C GLN A 203 -7.65 17.32 15.88
N PRO A 204 -8.85 16.97 16.40
CA PRO A 204 -9.32 15.58 16.42
C PRO A 204 -9.42 14.93 15.04
N LEU A 205 -9.81 15.69 14.01
CA LEU A 205 -9.91 15.14 12.64
C LEU A 205 -8.53 14.86 12.03
N GLU A 206 -7.51 15.64 12.36
CA GLU A 206 -6.13 15.33 11.98
C GLU A 206 -5.59 14.07 12.69
N VAL A 207 -6.06 13.78 13.92
CA VAL A 207 -5.77 12.51 14.59
C VAL A 207 -6.38 11.35 13.83
N VAL A 208 -7.63 11.48 13.38
CA VAL A 208 -8.29 10.46 12.53
C VAL A 208 -7.53 10.29 11.21
N ALA A 209 -7.11 11.37 10.56
CA ALA A 209 -6.27 11.29 9.36
C ALA A 209 -4.93 10.59 9.62
N GLY A 210 -4.32 10.81 10.79
CA GLY A 210 -3.15 10.07 11.26
C GLY A 210 -3.41 8.57 11.40
N LEU A 211 -4.56 8.18 11.99
CA LEU A 211 -4.99 6.78 12.08
C LEU A 211 -5.20 6.15 10.70
N PHE A 212 -5.73 6.89 9.73
CA PHE A 212 -5.83 6.45 8.34
C PHE A 212 -4.45 6.11 7.76
N ARG A 213 -3.42 6.96 7.96
CA ARG A 213 -2.04 6.69 7.52
C ARG A 213 -1.45 5.48 8.25
N MET A 214 -1.69 5.37 9.54
CA MET A 214 -1.21 4.24 10.35
C MET A 214 -1.84 2.92 9.90
N ALA A 215 -3.14 2.89 9.61
CA ALA A 215 -3.82 1.71 9.09
C ALA A 215 -3.20 1.26 7.75
N HIS A 216 -2.89 2.20 6.85
CA HIS A 216 -2.20 1.89 5.60
C HIS A 216 -0.79 1.34 5.81
N ALA A 217 -0.02 1.87 6.77
CA ALA A 217 1.29 1.31 7.13
C ALA A 217 1.16 -0.14 7.64
N PHE A 218 0.18 -0.44 8.48
CA PHE A 218 -0.08 -1.81 8.96
C PHE A 218 -0.55 -2.75 7.85
N ILE A 219 -1.39 -2.30 6.92
CA ILE A 219 -1.78 -3.09 5.74
C ILE A 219 -0.53 -3.52 4.95
N ARG A 220 0.42 -2.60 4.73
CA ARG A 220 1.69 -2.91 4.04
C ARG A 220 2.57 -3.89 4.83
N GLN A 221 2.51 -3.86 6.16
CA GLN A 221 3.19 -4.83 7.02
C GLN A 221 2.44 -6.17 7.16
N ARG A 222 1.29 -6.32 6.50
CA ARG A 222 0.39 -7.48 6.64
C ARG A 222 -0.08 -7.71 8.09
N ARG A 223 -0.19 -6.63 8.86
CA ARG A 223 -0.72 -6.62 10.23
C ARG A 223 -2.19 -6.20 10.21
N THR A 224 -3.03 -7.05 9.64
CA THR A 224 -4.45 -6.76 9.37
C THR A 224 -5.23 -6.47 10.64
N ASP A 225 -4.96 -7.17 11.75
CA ASP A 225 -5.60 -6.91 13.04
C ASP A 225 -5.34 -5.49 13.56
N GLN A 226 -4.09 -5.00 13.46
CA GLN A 226 -3.72 -3.66 13.91
C GLN A 226 -4.32 -2.59 12.99
N ALA A 227 -4.32 -2.83 11.68
CA ALA A 227 -4.98 -1.96 10.72
C ALA A 227 -6.48 -1.87 10.97
N ALA A 228 -7.14 -3.01 11.19
CA ALA A 228 -8.57 -3.09 11.51
C ALA A 228 -8.90 -2.37 12.81
N HIS A 229 -8.07 -2.53 13.86
CA HIS A 229 -8.26 -1.82 15.13
C HIS A 229 -8.18 -0.30 14.95
N ALA A 230 -7.17 0.21 14.24
CA ALA A 230 -7.02 1.64 13.98
C ALA A 230 -8.22 2.21 13.21
N ALA A 231 -8.63 1.54 12.12
CA ALA A 231 -9.75 2.00 11.30
C ALA A 231 -11.10 1.88 12.02
N SER A 232 -11.35 0.77 12.73
CA SER A 232 -12.61 0.57 13.46
C SER A 232 -12.75 1.53 14.64
N SER A 233 -11.66 1.88 15.32
CA SER A 233 -11.68 2.88 16.39
C SER A 233 -12.12 4.25 15.86
N ALA A 234 -11.63 4.65 14.69
CA ALA A 234 -12.04 5.89 14.02
C ALA A 234 -13.51 5.83 13.59
N VAL A 235 -13.96 4.73 12.99
CA VAL A 235 -15.37 4.52 12.61
C VAL A 235 -16.29 4.62 13.83
N ALA A 236 -15.95 3.99 14.96
CA ALA A 236 -16.76 4.01 16.17
C ALA A 236 -16.97 5.43 16.72
N VAL A 237 -15.98 6.31 16.57
CA VAL A 237 -16.07 7.71 17.01
C VAL A 237 -16.81 8.59 16.00
N LEU A 238 -16.56 8.40 14.70
CA LEU A 238 -17.14 9.24 13.66
C LEU A 238 -18.60 8.88 13.31
N SER A 239 -18.99 7.60 13.38
CA SER A 239 -20.34 7.17 12.97
C SER A 239 -21.45 7.91 13.69
N PRO A 240 -21.47 8.04 15.04
CA PRO A 240 -22.51 8.79 15.74
C PRO A 240 -22.53 10.29 15.37
N ARG A 241 -21.38 10.86 15.04
CA ARG A 241 -21.24 12.26 14.63
C ARG A 241 -21.75 12.52 13.23
N CYS A 242 -21.74 11.47 12.39
CA CYS A 242 -22.17 11.51 11.00
C CYS A 242 -23.62 11.05 10.78
N GLU A 243 -24.43 10.83 11.83
CA GLU A 243 -25.84 10.43 11.69
C GLU A 243 -26.74 11.56 11.17
N ALA A 244 -26.47 12.79 11.59
CA ALA A 244 -27.28 13.94 11.19
C ALA A 244 -27.18 14.23 9.68
N PRO A 245 -28.27 14.68 9.04
CA PRO A 245 -28.25 15.02 7.60
C PRO A 245 -27.28 16.14 7.24
N ASP A 246 -27.01 17.06 8.15
CA ASP A 246 -26.15 18.23 8.04
C ASP A 246 -24.76 18.01 8.65
N SER A 247 -24.32 16.76 8.81
CA SER A 247 -22.99 16.43 9.31
C SER A 247 -21.89 17.10 8.47
N PRO A 248 -20.80 17.56 9.12
CA PRO A 248 -19.70 18.21 8.41
C PRO A 248 -19.13 17.33 7.29
N PRO A 249 -18.92 17.86 6.08
CA PRO A 249 -18.38 17.10 4.96
C PRO A 249 -17.03 16.46 5.25
N GLU A 250 -16.20 17.11 6.06
CA GLU A 250 -14.88 16.63 6.48
C GLU A 250 -14.97 15.37 7.35
N GLU A 251 -15.96 15.30 8.25
CA GLU A 251 -16.20 14.12 9.08
C GLU A 251 -16.75 12.97 8.23
N LEU A 252 -17.66 13.25 7.29
CA LEU A 252 -18.17 12.28 6.32
C LEU A 252 -17.06 11.73 5.43
N SER A 253 -16.17 12.59 4.95
CA SER A 253 -15.03 12.20 4.10
C SER A 253 -14.11 11.22 4.83
N LEU A 254 -13.73 11.53 6.08
CA LEU A 254 -12.89 10.64 6.89
C LEU A 254 -13.60 9.33 7.25
N LEU A 255 -14.88 9.37 7.62
CA LEU A 255 -15.65 8.16 7.93
C LEU A 255 -15.69 7.23 6.70
N GLY A 256 -15.99 7.78 5.54
CA GLY A 256 -16.01 7.01 4.30
C GLY A 256 -14.63 6.43 3.94
N ALA A 257 -13.58 7.22 4.09
CA ALA A 257 -12.20 6.75 3.88
C ALA A 257 -11.83 5.58 4.80
N MET A 258 -12.28 5.59 6.08
CA MET A 258 -12.07 4.48 7.00
C MET A 258 -12.83 3.23 6.61
N HIS A 259 -14.06 3.35 6.08
CA HIS A 259 -14.77 2.21 5.53
C HIS A 259 -14.03 1.61 4.32
N LEU A 260 -13.42 2.43 3.46
CA LEU A 260 -12.59 1.92 2.36
C LEU A 260 -11.36 1.18 2.87
N VAL A 261 -10.70 1.65 3.92
CA VAL A 261 -9.59 0.93 4.58
C VAL A 261 -10.07 -0.44 5.08
N LEU A 262 -11.21 -0.50 5.78
CA LEU A 262 -11.77 -1.76 6.27
C LEU A 262 -12.15 -2.70 5.12
N SER A 263 -12.63 -2.19 3.99
CA SER A 263 -12.92 -3.02 2.82
C SER A 263 -11.67 -3.68 2.25
N VAL A 264 -10.54 -2.96 2.19
CA VAL A 264 -9.25 -3.50 1.75
C VAL A 264 -8.75 -4.60 2.69
N ILE A 265 -8.80 -4.36 4.01
CA ILE A 265 -8.39 -5.34 5.02
C ILE A 265 -9.20 -6.62 4.88
N ASN A 266 -10.53 -6.50 4.81
CA ASN A 266 -11.42 -7.66 4.67
C ASN A 266 -11.22 -8.41 3.34
N ALA A 267 -10.90 -7.70 2.26
CA ALA A 267 -10.57 -8.33 0.97
C ALA A 267 -9.28 -9.16 1.06
N GLN A 268 -8.24 -8.64 1.73
CA GLN A 268 -6.99 -9.37 1.97
C GLN A 268 -7.20 -10.62 2.83
N ASP A 269 -8.09 -10.55 3.81
CA ASP A 269 -8.49 -11.68 4.65
C ASP A 269 -9.52 -12.60 3.96
N SER A 270 -9.84 -12.34 2.69
CA SER A 270 -10.83 -13.09 1.89
C SER A 270 -12.25 -13.08 2.50
N ASN A 271 -12.56 -12.10 3.34
CA ASN A 271 -13.89 -11.90 3.93
C ASN A 271 -14.78 -11.08 2.99
N ARG A 272 -15.33 -11.74 1.98
CA ARG A 272 -16.16 -11.14 0.94
C ARG A 272 -17.35 -10.36 1.49
N ALA A 273 -18.05 -10.92 2.48
CA ALA A 273 -19.25 -10.29 3.03
C ALA A 273 -18.96 -8.95 3.67
N ALA A 274 -17.97 -8.89 4.56
CA ALA A 274 -17.55 -7.65 5.21
C ALA A 274 -16.93 -6.66 4.21
N THR A 275 -16.21 -7.12 3.19
CA THR A 275 -15.70 -6.26 2.11
C THR A 275 -16.84 -5.52 1.43
N HIS A 276 -17.88 -6.24 1.00
CA HIS A 276 -19.04 -5.63 0.35
C HIS A 276 -19.81 -4.69 1.29
N GLU A 277 -20.00 -5.08 2.56
CA GLU A 277 -20.64 -4.22 3.55
C GLU A 277 -19.94 -2.87 3.67
N HIS A 278 -18.62 -2.86 3.82
CA HIS A 278 -17.86 -1.62 3.95
C HIS A 278 -17.85 -0.79 2.65
N ILE A 279 -17.82 -1.41 1.48
CA ILE A 279 -17.98 -0.67 0.21
C ILE A 279 -19.36 -0.03 0.14
N GLU A 280 -20.44 -0.73 0.53
CA GLU A 280 -21.80 -0.17 0.51
C GLU A 280 -21.96 0.98 1.52
N GLU A 281 -21.36 0.89 2.72
CA GLU A 281 -21.36 2.00 3.67
C GLU A 281 -20.60 3.21 3.09
N ALA A 282 -19.43 3.00 2.48
CA ALA A 282 -18.70 4.06 1.82
C ALA A 282 -19.52 4.70 0.68
N ARG A 283 -20.27 3.92 -0.12
CA ARG A 283 -21.18 4.43 -1.17
C ARG A 283 -22.28 5.31 -0.61
N LYS A 284 -22.92 4.89 0.50
CA LYS A 284 -23.95 5.69 1.18
C LYS A 284 -23.41 7.05 1.63
N ILE A 285 -22.21 7.03 2.22
CA ILE A 285 -21.52 8.23 2.68
C ILE A 285 -21.15 9.13 1.50
N ALA A 286 -20.55 8.57 0.45
CA ALA A 286 -20.17 9.31 -0.76
C ALA A 286 -21.38 9.93 -1.48
N LYS A 287 -22.52 9.25 -1.50
CA LYS A 287 -23.79 9.80 -2.02
C LYS A 287 -24.27 11.00 -1.21
N ARG A 288 -24.14 10.97 0.12
CA ARG A 288 -24.48 12.12 0.98
C ARG A 288 -23.52 13.28 0.75
N LEU A 289 -22.25 13.00 0.53
CA LEU A 289 -21.22 14.00 0.25
C LEU A 289 -21.45 14.71 -1.09
N GLY A 290 -21.99 14.01 -2.09
CA GLY A 290 -22.44 14.57 -3.36
C GLY A 290 -21.34 14.83 -4.40
N GLY A 291 -20.08 14.57 -4.11
CA GLY A 291 -18.95 14.75 -5.02
C GLY A 291 -17.63 14.27 -4.44
N ASP A 292 -16.61 14.20 -5.27
CA ASP A 292 -15.25 13.83 -4.84
C ASP A 292 -14.63 15.01 -4.08
N ARG A 293 -13.97 14.71 -2.96
CA ARG A 293 -13.29 15.67 -2.09
C ARG A 293 -11.91 15.16 -1.70
N ASN A 294 -11.03 16.09 -1.36
CA ASN A 294 -9.69 15.75 -0.89
C ASN A 294 -9.42 16.27 0.54
N ASP A 295 -10.38 16.09 1.43
CA ASP A 295 -10.18 16.43 2.85
C ASP A 295 -9.10 15.56 3.45
N PHE A 296 -8.18 16.18 4.18
CA PHE A 296 -7.04 15.52 4.83
C PHE A 296 -6.19 14.67 3.85
N ASP A 297 -6.19 15.02 2.58
CA ASP A 297 -5.44 14.30 1.54
C ASP A 297 -5.78 12.80 1.43
N THR A 298 -7.06 12.45 1.71
CA THR A 298 -7.59 11.08 1.63
C THR A 298 -8.24 10.76 0.30
N GLU A 299 -8.61 11.78 -0.48
CA GLU A 299 -9.30 11.69 -1.79
C GLU A 299 -10.56 10.81 -1.71
N PHE A 300 -11.47 11.13 -0.78
CA PHE A 300 -12.71 10.38 -0.64
C PHE A 300 -13.85 10.99 -1.46
N GLY A 301 -14.64 10.13 -2.11
CA GLY A 301 -15.84 10.48 -2.84
C GLY A 301 -16.36 9.35 -3.72
N PRO A 302 -17.42 9.60 -4.50
CA PRO A 302 -18.05 8.56 -5.32
C PRO A 302 -17.08 7.82 -6.25
N THR A 303 -16.19 8.56 -6.93
CA THR A 303 -15.23 7.96 -7.85
C THR A 303 -14.26 7.04 -7.13
N ASN A 304 -13.64 7.49 -6.01
CA ASN A 304 -12.67 6.70 -5.28
C ASN A 304 -13.30 5.45 -4.61
N VAL A 305 -14.58 5.51 -4.22
CA VAL A 305 -15.30 4.33 -3.72
C VAL A 305 -15.37 3.25 -4.79
N GLU A 306 -15.67 3.60 -6.04
CA GLU A 306 -15.72 2.63 -7.13
C GLU A 306 -14.34 2.09 -7.49
N LEU A 307 -13.27 2.90 -7.39
CA LEU A 307 -11.89 2.39 -7.53
C LEU A 307 -11.58 1.31 -6.49
N HIS A 308 -11.97 1.52 -5.24
CA HIS A 308 -11.80 0.53 -4.18
C HIS A 308 -12.67 -0.72 -4.41
N ALA A 309 -13.88 -0.57 -4.96
CA ALA A 309 -14.71 -1.71 -5.34
C ALA A 309 -14.05 -2.56 -6.42
N VAL A 310 -13.37 -1.94 -7.42
CA VAL A 310 -12.56 -2.65 -8.42
C VAL A 310 -11.38 -3.35 -7.76
N SER A 311 -10.59 -2.62 -6.97
CA SER A 311 -9.38 -3.17 -6.33
C SER A 311 -9.71 -4.37 -5.43
N THR A 312 -10.72 -4.25 -4.57
CA THR A 312 -11.15 -5.34 -3.67
C THR A 312 -11.75 -6.53 -4.41
N ALA A 313 -12.45 -6.31 -5.53
CA ALA A 313 -12.93 -7.39 -6.39
C ALA A 313 -11.76 -8.17 -7.02
N VAL A 314 -10.70 -7.46 -7.46
CA VAL A 314 -9.47 -8.10 -7.94
C VAL A 314 -8.81 -8.94 -6.85
N ASP A 315 -8.70 -8.40 -5.63
CA ASP A 315 -8.11 -9.11 -4.48
C ASP A 315 -8.92 -10.37 -4.11
N LEU A 316 -10.25 -10.31 -4.21
CA LEU A 316 -11.15 -11.45 -4.00
C LEU A 316 -11.18 -12.45 -5.17
N GLY A 317 -10.49 -12.17 -6.28
CA GLY A 317 -10.43 -13.03 -7.46
C GLY A 317 -11.60 -12.88 -8.43
N ASP A 318 -12.42 -11.83 -8.30
CA ASP A 318 -13.60 -11.56 -9.12
C ASP A 318 -13.25 -10.69 -10.35
N ALA A 319 -12.20 -11.05 -11.08
CA ALA A 319 -11.64 -10.26 -12.17
C ALA A 319 -12.66 -9.82 -13.24
N GLY A 320 -13.64 -10.68 -13.56
CA GLY A 320 -14.70 -10.33 -14.50
C GLY A 320 -15.57 -9.18 -13.99
N PHE A 321 -16.02 -9.27 -12.74
CA PHE A 321 -16.80 -8.22 -12.10
C PHE A 321 -16.00 -6.92 -11.94
N ALA A 322 -14.70 -7.02 -11.59
CA ALA A 322 -13.81 -5.87 -11.50
C ALA A 322 -13.71 -5.11 -12.84
N LEU A 323 -13.57 -5.83 -13.97
CA LEU A 323 -13.51 -5.22 -15.30
C LEU A 323 -14.85 -4.58 -15.71
N ASP A 324 -15.97 -5.21 -15.38
CA ASP A 324 -17.31 -4.64 -15.64
C ASP A 324 -17.57 -3.35 -14.86
N LEU A 325 -17.04 -3.25 -13.64
CA LEU A 325 -17.05 -2.01 -12.86
C LEU A 325 -16.11 -0.98 -13.47
N ALA A 326 -14.86 -1.36 -13.75
CA ALA A 326 -13.83 -0.47 -14.26
C ALA A 326 -14.23 0.23 -15.56
N ALA A 327 -14.97 -0.46 -16.43
CA ALA A 327 -15.44 0.08 -17.70
C ALA A 327 -16.42 1.27 -17.54
N LYS A 328 -16.98 1.51 -16.34
CA LYS A 328 -17.95 2.56 -16.04
C LYS A 328 -17.34 3.75 -15.31
N ILE A 329 -16.06 3.66 -14.94
CA ILE A 329 -15.39 4.65 -14.09
C ILE A 329 -14.62 5.63 -14.95
N ASP A 330 -14.86 6.91 -14.75
CA ASP A 330 -13.97 7.99 -15.20
C ASP A 330 -13.16 8.50 -14.02
N ALA A 331 -11.87 8.12 -13.99
CA ALA A 331 -10.94 8.51 -12.94
C ALA A 331 -10.19 9.82 -13.25
N SER A 332 -10.46 10.50 -14.36
CA SER A 332 -9.68 11.64 -14.86
C SER A 332 -9.64 12.85 -13.93
N ALA A 333 -10.62 12.97 -13.02
CA ALA A 333 -10.69 14.04 -12.03
C ALA A 333 -9.85 13.77 -10.76
N LEU A 334 -9.36 12.56 -10.58
CA LEU A 334 -8.54 12.18 -9.43
C LEU A 334 -7.05 12.46 -9.68
N SER A 335 -6.24 12.38 -8.61
CA SER A 335 -4.79 12.53 -8.73
C SER A 335 -4.16 11.51 -9.69
N MET A 336 -3.01 11.85 -10.28
CA MET A 336 -2.28 10.94 -11.16
C MET A 336 -1.92 9.63 -10.45
N GLU A 337 -1.64 9.69 -9.15
CA GLU A 337 -1.39 8.51 -8.31
C GLU A 337 -2.60 7.59 -8.29
N ARG A 338 -3.81 8.12 -8.06
CA ARG A 338 -5.04 7.31 -8.03
C ARG A 338 -5.38 6.72 -9.40
N GLN A 339 -5.24 7.51 -10.45
CA GLN A 339 -5.44 7.04 -11.82
C GLN A 339 -4.48 5.90 -12.17
N SER A 340 -3.20 6.05 -11.83
CA SER A 340 -2.17 5.04 -12.07
C SER A 340 -2.46 3.74 -11.31
N ARG A 341 -2.80 3.81 -10.03
CA ARG A 341 -3.17 2.63 -9.23
C ARG A 341 -4.39 1.91 -9.78
N PHE A 342 -5.42 2.66 -10.19
CA PHE A 342 -6.58 2.08 -10.84
C PHE A 342 -6.20 1.30 -12.11
N LEU A 343 -5.32 1.85 -12.94
CA LEU A 343 -4.82 1.14 -14.12
C LEU A 343 -4.03 -0.13 -13.77
N VAL A 344 -3.30 -0.13 -12.66
CA VAL A 344 -2.63 -1.33 -12.15
C VAL A 344 -3.66 -2.39 -11.72
N ASP A 345 -4.74 -2.01 -11.04
CA ASP A 345 -5.81 -2.95 -10.67
C ASP A 345 -6.54 -3.50 -11.89
N VAL A 346 -6.79 -2.67 -12.91
CA VAL A 346 -7.31 -3.12 -14.22
C VAL A 346 -6.35 -4.11 -14.90
N ALA A 347 -5.05 -3.84 -14.86
CA ALA A 347 -4.05 -4.75 -15.42
C ALA A 347 -4.03 -6.10 -14.66
N ARG A 348 -4.14 -6.08 -13.33
CA ARG A 348 -4.24 -7.28 -12.48
C ARG A 348 -5.49 -8.10 -12.84
N ALA A 349 -6.64 -7.44 -13.04
CA ALA A 349 -7.86 -8.11 -13.47
C ALA A 349 -7.71 -8.77 -14.85
N HIS A 350 -7.08 -8.09 -15.80
CA HIS A 350 -6.79 -8.66 -17.13
C HIS A 350 -5.78 -9.82 -17.04
N ALA A 351 -4.74 -9.72 -16.21
CA ALA A 351 -3.77 -10.80 -15.99
C ALA A 351 -4.45 -12.06 -15.42
N GLN A 352 -5.33 -11.92 -14.39
CA GLN A 352 -6.12 -13.03 -13.84
C GLN A 352 -6.99 -13.70 -14.91
N ARG A 353 -7.45 -12.95 -15.92
CA ARG A 353 -8.20 -13.46 -17.07
C ARG A 353 -7.33 -13.91 -18.26
N ARG A 354 -6.01 -13.82 -18.10
CA ARG A 354 -5.02 -14.13 -19.14
C ARG A 354 -5.13 -13.23 -20.41
N HIS A 355 -5.65 -12.04 -20.27
CA HIS A 355 -5.73 -11.03 -21.31
C HIS A 355 -4.44 -10.21 -21.32
N VAL A 356 -3.36 -10.81 -21.87
CA VAL A 356 -2.00 -10.24 -21.79
C VAL A 356 -1.89 -8.87 -22.46
N GLY A 357 -2.48 -8.68 -23.64
CA GLY A 357 -2.41 -7.43 -24.38
C GLY A 357 -3.04 -6.25 -23.64
N GLU A 358 -4.23 -6.46 -23.09
CA GLU A 358 -4.98 -5.46 -22.33
C GLU A 358 -4.28 -5.14 -21.00
N ALA A 359 -3.71 -6.16 -20.33
CA ALA A 359 -2.95 -5.95 -19.10
C ALA A 359 -1.69 -5.09 -19.36
N VAL A 360 -0.93 -5.39 -20.42
CA VAL A 360 0.25 -4.60 -20.81
C VAL A 360 -0.14 -3.16 -21.15
N SER A 361 -1.22 -2.98 -21.93
CA SER A 361 -1.72 -1.65 -22.31
C SER A 361 -2.08 -0.81 -21.07
N ALA A 362 -2.71 -1.42 -20.08
CA ALA A 362 -3.06 -0.74 -18.84
C ALA A 362 -1.81 -0.34 -18.02
N LEU A 363 -0.81 -1.23 -17.91
CA LEU A 363 0.45 -0.94 -17.21
C LEU A 363 1.28 0.15 -17.90
N VAL A 364 1.34 0.15 -19.23
CA VAL A 364 2.03 1.21 -19.99
C VAL A 364 1.39 2.58 -19.71
N LYS A 365 0.06 2.66 -19.76
CA LYS A 365 -0.66 3.90 -19.42
C LYS A 365 -0.42 4.31 -17.97
N ALA A 366 -0.35 3.37 -17.03
CA ALA A 366 -0.02 3.65 -15.64
C ALA A 366 1.41 4.22 -15.50
N GLU A 367 2.38 3.66 -16.24
CA GLU A 367 3.76 4.15 -16.26
C GLU A 367 3.87 5.55 -16.85
N GLU A 368 3.08 5.91 -17.87
CA GLU A 368 3.02 7.25 -18.43
C GLU A 368 2.57 8.30 -17.38
N LEU A 369 1.66 7.92 -16.48
CA LEU A 369 1.16 8.82 -15.43
C LEU A 369 2.16 8.98 -14.27
N THR A 370 2.72 7.88 -13.79
CA THR A 370 3.59 7.87 -12.60
C THR A 370 4.77 6.91 -12.78
N PRO A 371 5.78 7.29 -13.60
CA PRO A 371 6.87 6.38 -13.97
C PRO A 371 7.68 5.87 -12.77
N GLU A 372 8.01 6.74 -11.81
CA GLU A 372 8.77 6.37 -10.61
C GLU A 372 8.01 5.34 -9.77
N HIS A 373 6.71 5.58 -9.55
CA HIS A 373 5.86 4.67 -8.78
C HIS A 373 5.74 3.31 -9.45
N ILE A 374 5.43 3.26 -10.74
CA ILE A 374 5.21 1.99 -11.47
C ILE A 374 6.47 1.14 -11.51
N ARG A 375 7.63 1.74 -11.75
CA ARG A 375 8.90 1.02 -11.82
C ARG A 375 9.34 0.43 -10.47
N ALA A 376 9.04 1.12 -9.38
CA ALA A 376 9.41 0.69 -8.03
C ALA A 376 8.39 -0.26 -7.38
N HIS A 377 7.13 -0.24 -7.80
CA HIS A 377 6.04 -0.90 -7.08
C HIS A 377 6.07 -2.43 -7.23
N HIS A 378 6.09 -3.16 -6.10
CA HIS A 378 6.20 -4.63 -6.10
C HIS A 378 5.05 -5.34 -6.82
N LEU A 379 3.79 -4.90 -6.65
CA LEU A 379 2.65 -5.51 -7.34
C LEU A 379 2.77 -5.39 -8.87
N VAL A 380 3.34 -4.30 -9.38
CA VAL A 380 3.59 -4.15 -10.81
C VAL A 380 4.60 -5.18 -11.28
N ARG A 381 5.69 -5.38 -10.53
CA ARG A 381 6.69 -6.42 -10.84
C ARG A 381 6.07 -7.82 -10.84
N GLU A 382 5.21 -8.11 -9.85
CA GLU A 382 4.48 -9.38 -9.80
C GLU A 382 3.61 -9.59 -11.04
N VAL A 383 2.83 -8.58 -11.43
CA VAL A 383 1.98 -8.65 -12.62
C VAL A 383 2.80 -8.78 -13.90
N VAL A 384 3.87 -7.99 -14.06
CA VAL A 384 4.77 -8.07 -15.20
C VAL A 384 5.41 -9.47 -15.29
N HIS A 385 5.87 -10.01 -14.17
CA HIS A 385 6.42 -11.36 -14.11
C HIS A 385 5.38 -12.43 -14.50
N GLU A 386 4.14 -12.32 -14.03
CA GLU A 386 3.05 -13.21 -14.43
C GLU A 386 2.77 -13.11 -15.93
N LEU A 387 2.71 -11.89 -16.49
CA LEU A 387 2.47 -11.66 -17.91
C LEU A 387 3.60 -12.23 -18.80
N VAL A 388 4.85 -12.10 -18.37
CA VAL A 388 6.01 -12.72 -19.04
C VAL A 388 5.85 -14.24 -19.06
N GLN A 389 5.48 -14.86 -17.94
CA GLN A 389 5.23 -16.30 -17.87
C GLN A 389 4.05 -16.74 -18.75
N LEU A 390 2.97 -15.98 -18.79
CA LEU A 390 1.80 -16.25 -19.64
C LEU A 390 2.11 -16.15 -21.12
N SER A 391 3.04 -15.28 -21.50
CA SER A 391 3.46 -15.07 -22.91
C SER A 391 4.34 -16.19 -23.46
N GLY A 392 4.94 -17.01 -22.60
CA GLY A 392 5.82 -18.13 -23.00
C GLY A 392 7.01 -17.67 -23.84
N ASN A 393 7.23 -18.30 -24.99
CA ASN A 393 8.38 -18.02 -25.85
C ASN A 393 8.23 -16.77 -26.76
N ARG A 394 7.10 -16.09 -26.72
CA ARG A 394 6.83 -14.89 -27.53
C ARG A 394 6.38 -13.75 -26.63
N ILE A 395 7.32 -13.08 -26.02
CA ILE A 395 7.05 -11.90 -25.21
C ILE A 395 6.79 -10.72 -26.15
N PRO A 396 5.63 -10.02 -26.04
CA PRO A 396 5.38 -8.80 -26.81
C PRO A 396 6.43 -7.73 -26.52
N GLU A 397 6.81 -6.93 -27.51
CA GLU A 397 7.85 -5.90 -27.39
C GLU A 397 7.58 -4.91 -26.24
N GLN A 398 6.32 -4.45 -26.10
CA GLN A 398 5.91 -3.56 -25.02
C GLN A 398 6.08 -4.20 -23.64
N LEU A 399 5.77 -5.50 -23.51
CA LEU A 399 5.97 -6.23 -22.25
C LEU A 399 7.45 -6.43 -21.94
N ALA A 400 8.29 -6.73 -22.95
CA ALA A 400 9.73 -6.86 -22.78
C ALA A 400 10.35 -5.54 -22.26
N GLY A 401 10.02 -4.42 -22.92
CA GLY A 401 10.49 -3.10 -22.48
C GLY A 401 9.99 -2.72 -21.08
N LEU A 402 8.73 -3.06 -20.73
CA LEU A 402 8.22 -2.83 -19.36
C LEU A 402 8.95 -3.72 -18.35
N ALA A 403 9.22 -4.97 -18.67
CA ALA A 403 9.92 -5.91 -17.81
C ALA A 403 11.39 -5.48 -17.54
N GLU A 404 12.08 -4.95 -18.55
CA GLU A 404 13.41 -4.33 -18.36
C GLU A 404 13.34 -3.12 -17.43
N ARG A 405 12.41 -2.19 -17.65
CA ARG A 405 12.29 -0.97 -16.81
C ARG A 405 11.85 -1.23 -15.38
N THR A 406 11.13 -2.32 -15.14
CA THR A 406 10.71 -2.76 -13.80
C THR A 406 11.70 -3.72 -13.14
N GLY A 407 12.78 -4.11 -13.82
CA GLY A 407 13.79 -5.02 -13.31
C GLY A 407 13.29 -6.47 -13.15
N VAL A 408 12.37 -6.90 -14.02
CA VAL A 408 11.85 -8.28 -14.07
C VAL A 408 12.65 -9.15 -15.05
N LEU A 409 13.26 -8.54 -16.07
CA LEU A 409 14.16 -9.17 -17.04
C LEU A 409 15.53 -8.51 -16.98
#